data_1415c099874ebcc4d53ded0f759a1650
#
_entry.id   1415c099874ebcc4d53ded0f759a1650
#
_cell.length_a   1.000
_cell.length_b   1.000
_cell.length_c   1.000
_cell.angle_alpha   90.00
_cell.angle_beta   90.00
_cell.angle_gamma   90.00
#
_symmetry.space_group_name_H-M   'P 1'
#
loop_
_entity.id
_entity.type
_entity.pdbx_description
1 polymer ?
#
loop_
_entity_poly.entity_id
_entity_poly.type
_entity_poly.pdbx_seq_one_letter_code
_entity_poly.pdbx_strand_id
1 'polypeptide(L)'
;MKLNKKLRNLLIALACVLVFVGLSLFYLGIGSSTIPVTRSLTGGKDDICLTAHRGYSAVAPENTGAAIEEAGKAGFYAAEFDIMPTADGVWVLHHDDEVDRMSDGTGVLEEMTWEEVSKLRIDNGNGIENYPDLPFTTFEEALAICDKYGMRAMVEVKGGTPEQMASVLEVLNKQNLQTEPLIIDFDADRLAAVRALDADMELWYLKNTISQEVIDFAKQHNTGIAFNFGVAENYKMLDAAKAENITLASWTVDFPPAMDFLVMNGVKYITTNKIHP
;
A
#
# COMPACT_ATOMS: atom_id res chain seq x y z
N MET A 1 52.75 -9.88 13.38
CA MET A 1 52.54 -10.78 12.22
C MET A 1 51.52 -10.10 11.27
N LYS A 2 51.92 -9.61 10.12
CA LYS A 2 50.98 -8.93 9.16
C LYS A 2 50.19 -10.02 8.44
N LEU A 3 48.85 -9.98 8.62
CA LEU A 3 47.96 -10.89 7.88
C LEU A 3 48.18 -10.77 6.36
N ASN A 4 48.25 -11.89 5.67
CA ASN A 4 48.31 -11.94 4.21
C ASN A 4 47.07 -11.23 3.63
N LYS A 5 47.24 -10.43 2.57
CA LYS A 5 46.21 -9.63 1.92
C LYS A 5 44.96 -10.45 1.53
N LYS A 6 45.18 -11.71 1.08
CA LYS A 6 44.09 -12.65 0.76
C LYS A 6 43.30 -13.05 1.99
N LEU A 7 43.95 -13.35 3.10
CA LEU A 7 43.31 -13.73 4.35
C LEU A 7 42.56 -12.56 4.97
N ARG A 8 43.11 -11.33 4.91
CA ARG A 8 42.44 -10.13 5.35
C ARG A 8 41.16 -9.85 4.56
N ASN A 9 41.21 -9.98 3.22
CA ASN A 9 40.03 -9.77 2.37
C ASN A 9 38.97 -10.85 2.59
N LEU A 10 39.39 -12.10 2.83
CA LEU A 10 38.47 -13.19 3.19
C LEU A 10 37.77 -12.92 4.53
N LEU A 11 38.51 -12.45 5.54
CA LEU A 11 37.93 -12.11 6.85
C LEU A 11 36.98 -10.92 6.77
N ILE A 12 37.26 -9.92 5.94
CA ILE A 12 36.36 -8.80 5.69
C ILE A 12 35.08 -9.28 5.01
N ALA A 13 35.19 -10.12 3.96
CA ALA A 13 34.05 -10.69 3.28
C ALA A 13 33.19 -11.55 4.22
N LEU A 14 33.81 -12.36 5.07
CA LEU A 14 33.13 -13.18 6.05
C LEU A 14 32.41 -12.32 7.12
N ALA A 15 33.05 -11.25 7.58
CA ALA A 15 32.45 -10.31 8.51
C ALA A 15 31.23 -9.58 7.88
N CYS A 16 31.35 -9.16 6.62
CA CYS A 16 30.22 -8.55 5.89
C CYS A 16 29.05 -9.54 5.73
N VAL A 17 29.33 -10.80 5.40
CA VAL A 17 28.30 -11.86 5.31
C VAL A 17 27.67 -12.12 6.68
N LEU A 18 28.45 -12.19 7.75
CA LEU A 18 27.92 -12.40 9.10
C LEU A 18 27.08 -11.23 9.60
N VAL A 19 27.48 -9.99 9.29
CA VAL A 19 26.68 -8.78 9.58
C VAL A 19 25.39 -8.81 8.76
N PHE A 20 25.46 -9.14 7.48
CA PHE A 20 24.28 -9.23 6.61
C PHE A 20 23.31 -10.34 7.06
N VAL A 21 23.84 -11.53 7.40
CA VAL A 21 23.04 -12.65 7.92
C VAL A 21 22.49 -12.30 9.31
N GLY A 22 23.29 -11.68 10.19
CA GLY A 22 22.85 -11.24 11.51
C GLY A 22 21.74 -10.19 11.45
N LEU A 23 21.86 -9.20 10.56
CA LEU A 23 20.81 -8.22 10.28
C LEU A 23 19.55 -8.88 9.70
N SER A 24 19.74 -9.79 8.73
CA SER A 24 18.61 -10.52 8.14
C SER A 24 17.89 -11.40 9.17
N LEU A 25 18.61 -12.10 10.05
CA LEU A 25 18.03 -12.90 11.13
C LEU A 25 17.38 -12.03 12.22
N PHE A 26 17.96 -10.86 12.50
CA PHE A 26 17.36 -9.88 13.40
C PHE A 26 16.02 -9.37 12.84
N TYR A 27 15.97 -9.02 11.55
CA TYR A 27 14.73 -8.57 10.90
C TYR A 27 13.72 -9.71 10.65
N LEU A 28 14.16 -10.94 10.38
CA LEU A 28 13.28 -12.12 10.27
C LEU A 28 12.79 -12.64 11.64
N GLY A 29 13.55 -12.37 12.71
CA GLY A 29 13.19 -12.77 14.09
C GLY A 29 12.25 -11.79 14.81
N ILE A 30 12.07 -10.59 14.25
CA ILE A 30 11.11 -9.61 14.79
C ILE A 30 9.74 -9.85 14.13
N GLY A 31 9.06 -10.94 14.39
CA GLY A 31 7.70 -11.25 13.90
C GLY A 31 6.87 -10.04 13.43
N SER A 32 5.66 -9.86 13.82
CA SER A 32 4.78 -8.71 13.52
C SER A 32 5.17 -7.37 14.20
N SER A 33 6.42 -7.22 14.65
CA SER A 33 6.87 -6.00 15.33
C SER A 33 6.90 -4.80 14.39
N THR A 34 6.34 -3.69 14.83
CA THR A 34 6.35 -2.42 14.14
C THR A 34 7.73 -1.77 14.21
N ILE A 35 8.08 -0.97 13.21
CA ILE A 35 9.38 -0.31 13.10
C ILE A 35 9.16 1.21 13.03
N PRO A 36 9.56 1.99 14.05
CA PRO A 36 9.43 3.44 13.98
C PRO A 36 10.37 4.02 12.92
N VAL A 37 9.96 5.09 12.25
CA VAL A 37 10.85 5.88 11.41
C VAL A 37 11.91 6.51 12.31
N THR A 38 13.09 5.92 12.33
CA THR A 38 14.27 6.58 12.83
C THR A 38 14.71 7.61 11.79
N ARG A 39 15.31 8.73 12.22
CA ARG A 39 15.77 9.80 11.33
C ARG A 39 16.41 9.21 10.07
N SER A 40 15.77 9.42 8.93
CA SER A 40 16.31 9.08 7.63
C SER A 40 17.65 9.78 7.42
N LEU A 41 18.57 9.13 6.74
CA LEU A 41 19.81 9.73 6.27
C LEU A 41 19.56 10.97 5.36
N THR A 42 18.33 11.16 4.91
CA THR A 42 17.89 12.24 4.01
C THR A 42 17.45 13.53 4.69
N GLY A 43 17.35 13.58 6.03
CA GLY A 43 17.24 14.86 6.75
C GLY A 43 15.92 15.18 7.43
N GLY A 44 14.81 14.46 7.27
CA GLY A 44 13.58 14.78 8.01
C GLY A 44 12.41 13.84 7.75
N LYS A 45 11.55 13.70 8.79
CA LYS A 45 10.25 13.02 8.67
C LYS A 45 9.34 13.62 7.60
N ASP A 46 9.46 14.93 7.39
CA ASP A 46 8.55 15.74 6.56
C ASP A 46 8.70 15.47 5.04
N ASP A 47 9.76 14.74 4.65
CA ASP A 47 10.01 14.39 3.25
C ASP A 47 9.42 13.05 2.82
N ILE A 48 8.82 12.29 3.73
CA ILE A 48 8.31 10.95 3.48
C ILE A 48 6.80 10.91 3.73
N CYS A 49 6.04 10.52 2.72
CA CYS A 49 4.61 10.25 2.82
C CYS A 49 4.43 8.75 3.08
N LEU A 50 4.38 8.37 4.36
CA LEU A 50 4.15 6.98 4.73
C LEU A 50 2.69 6.62 4.58
N THR A 51 2.43 5.53 3.84
CA THR A 51 1.11 4.97 3.62
C THR A 51 1.00 3.62 4.32
N ALA A 52 -0.01 3.45 5.15
CA ALA A 52 -0.30 2.20 5.83
C ALA A 52 -0.95 1.21 4.84
N HIS A 53 -0.25 0.13 4.49
CA HIS A 53 -0.70 -0.90 3.53
C HIS A 53 -1.83 -1.75 4.12
N ARG A 54 -3.01 -1.70 3.48
CA ARG A 54 -4.26 -2.32 3.97
C ARG A 54 -4.65 -1.85 5.37
N GLY A 55 -4.45 -0.54 5.63
CA GLY A 55 -4.41 0.01 6.97
C GLY A 55 -3.11 -0.36 7.71
N TYR A 56 -3.04 -0.16 9.02
CA TYR A 56 -1.86 -0.56 9.80
C TYR A 56 -1.89 -2.06 10.07
N SER A 57 -1.70 -2.85 9.01
CA SER A 57 -1.84 -4.30 8.99
C SER A 57 -0.83 -5.06 9.86
N ALA A 58 0.21 -4.40 10.36
CA ALA A 58 1.11 -5.01 11.36
C ALA A 58 0.50 -5.14 12.75
N VAL A 59 -0.56 -4.39 13.08
CA VAL A 59 -1.15 -4.33 14.43
C VAL A 59 -2.63 -4.68 14.47
N ALA A 60 -3.33 -4.62 13.34
CA ALA A 60 -4.74 -4.97 13.22
C ALA A 60 -4.98 -5.75 11.93
N PRO A 61 -6.09 -6.52 11.82
CA PRO A 61 -6.40 -7.27 10.60
C PRO A 61 -6.49 -6.37 9.37
N GLU A 62 -5.80 -6.78 8.30
CA GLU A 62 -5.73 -6.04 7.03
C GLU A 62 -7.12 -5.73 6.45
N ASN A 63 -7.25 -4.63 5.70
CA ASN A 63 -8.49 -4.22 5.03
C ASN A 63 -9.71 -4.16 5.96
N THR A 64 -9.53 -3.60 7.15
CA THR A 64 -10.60 -3.38 8.13
C THR A 64 -10.60 -1.95 8.64
N GLY A 65 -11.76 -1.49 9.09
CA GLY A 65 -11.86 -0.21 9.79
C GLY A 65 -10.94 -0.12 11.00
N ALA A 66 -10.70 -1.26 11.69
CA ALA A 66 -9.75 -1.32 12.79
C ALA A 66 -8.32 -0.99 12.35
N ALA A 67 -7.84 -1.56 11.23
CA ALA A 67 -6.51 -1.28 10.71
C ALA A 67 -6.36 0.18 10.24
N ILE A 68 -7.41 0.75 9.65
CA ILE A 68 -7.42 2.17 9.25
C ILE A 68 -7.41 3.08 10.49
N GLU A 69 -8.18 2.75 11.53
CA GLU A 69 -8.16 3.47 12.82
C GLU A 69 -6.76 3.45 13.46
N GLU A 70 -6.09 2.30 13.49
CA GLU A 70 -4.74 2.19 14.03
C GLU A 70 -3.72 2.98 13.19
N ALA A 71 -3.89 3.04 11.85
CA ALA A 71 -3.09 3.91 10.99
C ALA A 71 -3.27 5.40 11.34
N GLY A 72 -4.50 5.83 11.56
CA GLY A 72 -4.81 7.20 11.97
C GLY A 72 -4.22 7.56 13.34
N LYS A 73 -4.35 6.68 14.33
CA LYS A 73 -3.76 6.85 15.67
C LYS A 73 -2.23 6.93 15.62
N ALA A 74 -1.60 6.17 14.72
CA ALA A 74 -0.16 6.18 14.53
C ALA A 74 0.35 7.40 13.75
N GLY A 75 -0.53 8.18 13.12
CA GLY A 75 -0.16 9.41 12.40
C GLY A 75 0.37 9.16 10.98
N PHE A 76 -0.07 8.11 10.30
CA PHE A 76 0.25 7.89 8.90
C PHE A 76 -0.26 9.04 8.02
N TYR A 77 0.45 9.31 6.92
CA TYR A 77 0.04 10.27 5.90
C TYR A 77 -1.21 9.79 5.15
N ALA A 78 -1.26 8.50 4.82
CA ALA A 78 -2.37 7.88 4.12
C ALA A 78 -2.64 6.47 4.65
N ALA A 79 -3.87 6.00 4.50
CA ALA A 79 -4.21 4.58 4.56
C ALA A 79 -4.48 4.10 3.14
N GLU A 80 -3.77 3.06 2.75
CA GLU A 80 -4.10 2.31 1.56
C GLU A 80 -5.01 1.14 1.95
N PHE A 81 -5.99 0.86 1.11
CA PHE A 81 -6.89 -0.28 1.26
C PHE A 81 -7.47 -0.70 -0.09
N ASP A 82 -7.72 -1.99 -0.18
CA ASP A 82 -8.30 -2.64 -1.36
C ASP A 82 -9.82 -2.58 -1.30
N ILE A 83 -10.50 -2.27 -2.42
CA ILE A 83 -11.96 -2.33 -2.53
C ILE A 83 -12.41 -3.31 -3.61
N MET A 84 -13.47 -4.05 -3.32
CA MET A 84 -14.16 -4.95 -4.25
C MET A 84 -15.67 -4.77 -4.16
N PRO A 85 -16.42 -4.89 -5.28
CA PRO A 85 -17.88 -4.82 -5.23
C PRO A 85 -18.49 -6.15 -4.80
N THR A 86 -19.58 -6.12 -4.04
CA THR A 86 -20.47 -7.27 -3.87
C THR A 86 -21.35 -7.47 -5.11
N ALA A 87 -22.05 -8.58 -5.20
CA ALA A 87 -22.98 -8.90 -6.30
C ALA A 87 -24.06 -7.85 -6.51
N ASP A 88 -24.46 -7.14 -5.45
CA ASP A 88 -25.47 -6.04 -5.46
C ASP A 88 -24.84 -4.66 -5.49
N GLY A 89 -23.50 -4.57 -5.72
CA GLY A 89 -22.78 -3.34 -6.02
C GLY A 89 -22.35 -2.50 -4.82
N VAL A 90 -22.36 -3.04 -3.63
CA VAL A 90 -21.77 -2.39 -2.44
C VAL A 90 -20.25 -2.61 -2.46
N TRP A 91 -19.48 -1.54 -2.40
CA TRP A 91 -18.02 -1.62 -2.31
C TRP A 91 -17.59 -1.89 -0.88
N VAL A 92 -16.79 -2.93 -0.68
CA VAL A 92 -16.29 -3.35 0.62
C VAL A 92 -14.78 -3.52 0.60
N LEU A 93 -14.14 -3.42 1.76
CA LEU A 93 -12.70 -3.61 1.88
C LEU A 93 -12.36 -5.09 1.85
N HIS A 94 -11.66 -5.52 0.81
CA HIS A 94 -11.13 -6.88 0.69
C HIS A 94 -10.06 -6.96 -0.39
N HIS A 95 -9.08 -7.86 -0.22
CA HIS A 95 -7.97 -8.02 -1.18
C HIS A 95 -8.14 -9.20 -2.13
N ASP A 96 -8.58 -10.33 -1.62
CA ASP A 96 -8.62 -11.60 -2.36
C ASP A 96 -9.97 -11.76 -3.07
N ASP A 97 -10.02 -12.57 -4.12
CA ASP A 97 -11.28 -12.87 -4.80
C ASP A 97 -12.26 -13.60 -3.86
N GLU A 98 -11.74 -14.46 -2.95
CA GLU A 98 -12.49 -15.26 -2.00
C GLU A 98 -12.38 -14.71 -0.57
N VAL A 99 -13.46 -14.79 0.21
CA VAL A 99 -13.49 -14.29 1.60
C VAL A 99 -12.80 -15.21 2.62
N ASP A 100 -12.43 -16.43 2.19
CA ASP A 100 -12.01 -17.57 3.03
C ASP A 100 -10.79 -17.30 3.91
N ARG A 101 -9.82 -16.53 3.40
CA ARG A 101 -8.55 -16.31 4.13
C ARG A 101 -8.72 -15.42 5.35
N MET A 102 -9.60 -14.45 5.26
CA MET A 102 -9.71 -13.37 6.26
C MET A 102 -10.98 -13.45 7.11
N SER A 103 -11.92 -14.35 6.77
CA SER A 103 -13.22 -14.41 7.46
C SER A 103 -13.67 -15.82 7.78
N ASP A 104 -14.69 -15.94 8.61
CA ASP A 104 -15.40 -17.17 8.95
C ASP A 104 -16.32 -17.69 7.83
N GLY A 105 -16.37 -16.96 6.68
CA GLY A 105 -17.12 -17.34 5.49
C GLY A 105 -16.31 -18.09 4.45
N THR A 106 -16.98 -18.49 3.37
CA THR A 106 -16.37 -19.10 2.18
C THR A 106 -17.07 -18.62 0.92
N GLY A 107 -16.32 -18.42 -0.17
CA GLY A 107 -16.86 -18.11 -1.48
C GLY A 107 -16.28 -16.83 -2.09
N VAL A 108 -16.66 -16.58 -3.34
CA VAL A 108 -16.21 -15.43 -4.13
C VAL A 108 -17.01 -14.20 -3.72
N LEU A 109 -16.32 -13.14 -3.30
CA LEU A 109 -16.95 -11.93 -2.76
C LEU A 109 -17.87 -11.26 -3.79
N GLU A 110 -17.47 -11.16 -5.05
CA GLU A 110 -18.28 -10.55 -6.11
C GLU A 110 -19.55 -11.33 -6.45
N GLU A 111 -19.67 -12.60 -6.00
CA GLU A 111 -20.86 -13.43 -6.15
C GLU A 111 -21.79 -13.34 -4.93
N MET A 112 -21.37 -12.70 -3.84
CA MET A 112 -22.12 -12.54 -2.59
C MET A 112 -22.79 -11.16 -2.53
N THR A 113 -24.03 -11.11 -2.01
CA THR A 113 -24.70 -9.85 -1.70
C THR A 113 -24.13 -9.21 -0.44
N TRP A 114 -24.29 -7.89 -0.28
CA TRP A 114 -23.92 -7.21 0.97
C TRP A 114 -24.65 -7.80 2.18
N GLU A 115 -25.90 -8.22 2.02
CA GLU A 115 -26.62 -8.88 3.12
C GLU A 115 -25.90 -10.15 3.60
N GLU A 116 -25.28 -10.92 2.69
CA GLU A 116 -24.51 -12.10 3.03
C GLU A 116 -23.16 -11.74 3.65
N VAL A 117 -22.40 -10.87 3.00
CA VAL A 117 -21.06 -10.44 3.48
C VAL A 117 -21.12 -9.78 4.84
N SER A 118 -22.14 -8.95 5.11
CA SER A 118 -22.28 -8.22 6.39
C SER A 118 -22.51 -9.14 7.60
N LYS A 119 -22.90 -10.40 7.38
CA LYS A 119 -23.08 -11.39 8.44
C LYS A 119 -21.78 -12.12 8.79
N LEU A 120 -20.78 -12.08 7.91
CA LEU A 120 -19.48 -12.68 8.15
C LEU A 120 -18.65 -11.85 9.14
N ARG A 121 -17.66 -12.50 9.73
CA ARG A 121 -16.71 -11.86 10.62
C ARG A 121 -15.30 -12.12 10.17
N ILE A 122 -14.49 -11.09 10.25
CA ILE A 122 -13.04 -11.21 10.10
C ILE A 122 -12.52 -12.01 11.30
N ASP A 123 -11.85 -13.12 11.03
CA ASP A 123 -11.37 -14.05 12.05
C ASP A 123 -9.86 -14.34 11.95
N ASN A 124 -9.19 -13.65 11.03
CA ASN A 124 -7.75 -13.81 10.77
C ASN A 124 -7.06 -12.44 10.65
N GLY A 125 -5.74 -12.45 10.77
CA GLY A 125 -4.88 -11.27 10.66
C GLY A 125 -4.19 -10.89 11.97
N ASN A 126 -3.24 -9.95 11.89
CA ASN A 126 -2.50 -9.52 13.06
C ASN A 126 -3.42 -8.85 14.08
N GLY A 127 -3.23 -9.16 15.35
CA GLY A 127 -3.98 -8.55 16.46
C GLY A 127 -5.46 -8.90 16.50
N ILE A 128 -5.92 -9.91 15.74
CA ILE A 128 -7.34 -10.29 15.68
C ILE A 128 -7.94 -10.58 17.06
N GLU A 129 -7.13 -11.07 17.99
CA GLU A 129 -7.54 -11.33 19.38
C GLU A 129 -8.04 -10.08 20.13
N ASN A 130 -7.69 -8.89 19.64
CA ASN A 130 -8.12 -7.61 20.19
C ASN A 130 -9.42 -7.10 19.58
N TYR A 131 -9.92 -7.74 18.52
CA TYR A 131 -11.08 -7.33 17.75
C TYR A 131 -12.12 -8.44 17.62
N PRO A 132 -12.69 -8.89 18.73
CA PRO A 132 -13.74 -9.91 18.71
C PRO A 132 -14.96 -9.38 17.93
N ASP A 133 -15.56 -10.22 17.07
CA ASP A 133 -16.75 -9.87 16.29
C ASP A 133 -16.53 -8.72 15.26
N LEU A 134 -15.34 -8.71 14.61
CA LEU A 134 -14.95 -7.69 13.64
C LEU A 134 -15.70 -7.88 12.30
N PRO A 135 -16.56 -6.94 11.86
CA PRO A 135 -17.29 -7.05 10.61
C PRO A 135 -16.40 -6.67 9.39
N PHE A 136 -16.86 -7.01 8.19
CA PHE A 136 -16.39 -6.36 6.98
C PHE A 136 -16.68 -4.86 7.05
N THR A 137 -15.79 -4.08 6.44
CA THR A 137 -15.88 -2.60 6.39
C THR A 137 -16.32 -2.18 5.01
N THR A 138 -17.31 -1.32 4.90
CA THR A 138 -17.68 -0.72 3.61
C THR A 138 -16.70 0.38 3.20
N PHE A 139 -16.69 0.71 1.92
CA PHE A 139 -15.85 1.79 1.39
C PHE A 139 -16.19 3.14 2.05
N GLU A 140 -17.46 3.42 2.23
CA GLU A 140 -17.94 4.64 2.91
C GLU A 140 -17.42 4.73 4.34
N GLU A 141 -17.45 3.63 5.09
CA GLU A 141 -16.94 3.58 6.47
C GLU A 141 -15.42 3.82 6.50
N ALA A 142 -14.67 3.24 5.57
CA ALA A 142 -13.24 3.44 5.46
C ALA A 142 -12.89 4.91 5.20
N LEU A 143 -13.59 5.56 4.27
CA LEU A 143 -13.43 6.98 3.97
C LEU A 143 -13.74 7.86 5.18
N ALA A 144 -14.80 7.55 5.91
CA ALA A 144 -15.18 8.29 7.13
C ALA A 144 -14.10 8.18 8.21
N ILE A 145 -13.44 7.02 8.34
CA ILE A 145 -12.31 6.85 9.28
C ILE A 145 -11.10 7.67 8.81
N CYS A 146 -10.76 7.64 7.53
CA CYS A 146 -9.67 8.47 6.98
C CYS A 146 -9.92 9.96 7.26
N ASP A 147 -11.13 10.45 7.00
CA ASP A 147 -11.51 11.84 7.25
C ASP A 147 -11.41 12.23 8.73
N LYS A 148 -11.89 11.37 9.63
CA LYS A 148 -11.79 11.55 11.09
C LYS A 148 -10.36 11.84 11.57
N TYR A 149 -9.36 11.22 10.93
CA TYR A 149 -7.95 11.39 11.29
C TYR A 149 -7.19 12.38 10.41
N GLY A 150 -7.86 13.02 9.45
CA GLY A 150 -7.21 13.88 8.45
C GLY A 150 -6.19 13.13 7.60
N MET A 151 -6.39 11.83 7.43
CA MET A 151 -5.52 10.91 6.71
C MET A 151 -6.02 10.76 5.28
N ARG A 152 -5.13 10.73 4.32
CA ARG A 152 -5.49 10.54 2.92
C ARG A 152 -5.96 9.11 2.66
N ALA A 153 -7.06 8.93 1.93
CA ALA A 153 -7.48 7.63 1.43
C ALA A 153 -6.72 7.30 0.13
N MET A 154 -6.00 6.19 0.10
CA MET A 154 -5.38 5.60 -1.09
C MET A 154 -6.13 4.31 -1.42
N VAL A 155 -6.93 4.35 -2.47
CA VAL A 155 -7.93 3.31 -2.78
C VAL A 155 -7.42 2.43 -3.91
N GLU A 156 -7.07 1.16 -3.62
CA GLU A 156 -6.80 0.18 -4.66
C GLU A 156 -8.09 -0.50 -5.10
N VAL A 157 -8.40 -0.42 -6.40
CA VAL A 157 -9.54 -1.14 -6.97
C VAL A 157 -9.09 -2.54 -7.38
N LYS A 158 -9.56 -3.57 -6.67
CA LYS A 158 -9.17 -4.97 -6.91
C LYS A 158 -10.15 -5.71 -7.80
N GLY A 159 -11.41 -5.36 -7.73
CA GLY A 159 -12.49 -6.01 -8.49
C GLY A 159 -13.32 -5.02 -9.30
N GLY A 160 -14.37 -5.53 -9.93
CA GLY A 160 -15.25 -4.74 -10.75
C GLY A 160 -14.74 -4.45 -12.16
N THR A 161 -15.61 -3.86 -12.97
CA THR A 161 -15.35 -3.53 -14.37
C THR A 161 -15.09 -2.03 -14.57
N PRO A 162 -14.54 -1.59 -15.73
CA PRO A 162 -14.39 -0.17 -16.05
C PRO A 162 -15.71 0.62 -15.95
N GLU A 163 -16.85 0.01 -16.28
CA GLU A 163 -18.17 0.65 -16.22
C GLU A 163 -18.61 0.93 -14.78
N GLN A 164 -18.13 0.13 -13.81
CA GLN A 164 -18.44 0.31 -12.38
C GLN A 164 -17.63 1.43 -11.73
N MET A 165 -16.61 1.97 -12.41
CA MET A 165 -15.80 3.08 -11.85
C MET A 165 -16.63 4.34 -11.56
N ALA A 166 -17.74 4.52 -12.25
CA ALA A 166 -18.67 5.59 -11.95
C ALA A 166 -19.24 5.49 -10.52
N SER A 167 -19.51 4.27 -10.03
CA SER A 167 -20.00 4.06 -8.65
C SER A 167 -18.93 4.29 -7.60
N VAL A 168 -17.66 3.99 -7.89
CA VAL A 168 -16.53 4.34 -7.00
C VAL A 168 -16.43 5.85 -6.84
N LEU A 169 -16.46 6.58 -7.96
CA LEU A 169 -16.46 8.06 -7.93
C LEU A 169 -17.70 8.64 -7.25
N GLU A 170 -18.85 8.01 -7.41
CA GLU A 170 -20.08 8.42 -6.70
C GLU A 170 -19.92 8.32 -5.18
N VAL A 171 -19.32 7.24 -4.66
CA VAL A 171 -19.03 7.09 -3.23
C VAL A 171 -18.06 8.18 -2.78
N LEU A 172 -16.96 8.40 -3.49
CA LEU A 172 -15.97 9.44 -3.15
C LEU A 172 -16.60 10.85 -3.13
N ASN A 173 -17.40 11.18 -4.13
CA ASN A 173 -18.02 12.50 -4.26
C ASN A 173 -19.11 12.77 -3.22
N LYS A 174 -19.73 11.74 -2.66
CA LYS A 174 -20.71 11.88 -1.57
C LYS A 174 -20.05 12.21 -0.24
N GLN A 175 -18.78 11.87 -0.07
CA GLN A 175 -18.01 12.18 1.12
C GLN A 175 -17.41 13.58 0.99
N ASN A 176 -17.57 14.41 2.02
CA ASN A 176 -16.93 15.73 2.06
C ASN A 176 -15.59 15.61 2.76
N LEU A 177 -14.64 14.93 2.10
CA LEU A 177 -13.33 14.60 2.67
C LEU A 177 -12.46 15.86 2.84
N GLN A 178 -11.76 15.97 3.97
CA GLN A 178 -10.81 17.05 4.24
C GLN A 178 -9.52 16.92 3.44
N THR A 179 -9.20 15.69 3.02
CA THR A 179 -8.01 15.38 2.21
C THR A 179 -8.43 14.73 0.89
N GLU A 180 -7.83 15.18 -0.21
CA GLU A 180 -8.11 14.63 -1.53
C GLU A 180 -7.73 13.14 -1.58
N PRO A 181 -8.66 12.23 -1.92
CA PRO A 181 -8.36 10.81 -2.10
C PRO A 181 -7.53 10.59 -3.37
N LEU A 182 -6.95 9.41 -3.49
CA LEU A 182 -6.36 8.96 -4.74
C LEU A 182 -6.75 7.52 -5.03
N ILE A 183 -6.89 7.17 -6.30
CA ILE A 183 -7.16 5.81 -6.77
C ILE A 183 -5.89 5.20 -7.33
N ILE A 184 -5.61 3.97 -6.93
CA ILE A 184 -4.51 3.18 -7.48
C ILE A 184 -5.05 1.89 -8.07
N ASP A 185 -4.46 1.41 -9.16
CA ASP A 185 -4.93 0.20 -9.83
C ASP A 185 -3.84 -0.42 -10.70
N PHE A 186 -3.85 -1.76 -10.81
CA PHE A 186 -3.07 -2.52 -11.79
C PHE A 186 -3.70 -2.54 -13.18
N ASP A 187 -5.01 -2.27 -13.27
CA ASP A 187 -5.79 -2.31 -14.49
C ASP A 187 -5.78 -0.95 -15.20
N ALA A 188 -5.22 -0.94 -16.39
CA ALA A 188 -5.12 0.26 -17.22
C ALA A 188 -6.50 0.76 -17.70
N ASP A 189 -7.42 -0.15 -17.99
CA ASP A 189 -8.75 0.20 -18.53
C ASP A 189 -9.62 0.83 -17.45
N ARG A 190 -9.56 0.34 -16.20
CA ARG A 190 -10.23 0.99 -15.07
C ARG A 190 -9.67 2.38 -14.80
N LEU A 191 -8.33 2.56 -14.78
CA LEU A 191 -7.73 3.90 -14.64
C LEU A 191 -8.12 4.85 -15.78
N ALA A 192 -8.15 4.35 -17.00
CA ALA A 192 -8.59 5.15 -18.16
C ALA A 192 -10.08 5.53 -18.04
N ALA A 193 -10.93 4.62 -17.54
CA ALA A 193 -12.34 4.89 -17.29
C ALA A 193 -12.53 5.96 -16.22
N VAL A 194 -11.80 5.87 -15.08
CA VAL A 194 -11.82 6.91 -14.05
C VAL A 194 -11.39 8.25 -14.63
N ARG A 195 -10.27 8.31 -15.38
CA ARG A 195 -9.79 9.56 -16.01
C ARG A 195 -10.78 10.17 -17.00
N ALA A 196 -11.54 9.34 -17.70
CA ALA A 196 -12.58 9.81 -18.62
C ALA A 196 -13.79 10.40 -17.89
N LEU A 197 -14.08 9.94 -16.67
CA LEU A 197 -15.18 10.41 -15.83
C LEU A 197 -14.79 11.62 -14.98
N ASP A 198 -13.54 11.66 -14.51
CA ASP A 198 -12.99 12.72 -13.66
C ASP A 198 -11.57 13.07 -14.13
N ALA A 199 -11.43 14.28 -14.69
CA ALA A 199 -10.16 14.77 -15.22
C ALA A 199 -9.15 15.14 -14.13
N ASP A 200 -9.62 15.44 -12.92
CA ASP A 200 -8.82 15.98 -11.82
C ASP A 200 -8.47 14.92 -10.77
N MET A 201 -9.15 13.76 -10.75
CA MET A 201 -8.88 12.68 -9.82
C MET A 201 -7.40 12.28 -9.87
N GLU A 202 -6.73 12.24 -8.73
CA GLU A 202 -5.37 11.72 -8.67
C GLU A 202 -5.36 10.20 -8.83
N LEU A 203 -4.59 9.73 -9.81
CA LEU A 203 -4.51 8.32 -10.19
C LEU A 203 -3.05 7.86 -10.17
N TRP A 204 -2.77 6.66 -9.67
CA TRP A 204 -1.47 6.04 -9.81
C TRP A 204 -1.59 4.64 -10.40
N TYR A 205 -0.75 4.36 -11.39
CA TYR A 205 -0.67 3.07 -12.05
C TYR A 205 0.23 2.13 -11.27
N LEU A 206 -0.35 1.05 -10.72
CA LEU A 206 0.37 0.00 -10.00
C LEU A 206 1.06 -0.94 -10.99
N LYS A 207 2.36 -1.13 -10.84
CA LYS A 207 3.11 -2.09 -11.66
C LYS A 207 4.25 -2.75 -10.87
N ASN A 208 4.46 -4.03 -11.12
CA ASN A 208 5.67 -4.70 -10.62
C ASN A 208 6.93 -4.09 -11.25
N THR A 209 6.88 -3.79 -12.54
CA THR A 209 8.04 -3.29 -13.31
C THR A 209 7.69 -2.01 -14.05
N ILE A 210 8.55 -0.99 -13.92
CA ILE A 210 8.47 0.23 -14.73
C ILE A 210 9.11 -0.06 -16.10
N SER A 211 8.32 0.03 -17.16
CA SER A 211 8.77 -0.02 -18.55
C SER A 211 8.52 1.32 -19.24
N GLN A 212 9.01 1.49 -20.46
CA GLN A 212 8.67 2.66 -21.26
C GLN A 212 7.17 2.77 -21.52
N GLU A 213 6.50 1.64 -21.75
CA GLU A 213 5.03 1.59 -21.93
C GLU A 213 4.27 2.09 -20.69
N VAL A 214 4.76 1.77 -19.49
CA VAL A 214 4.18 2.26 -18.23
C VAL A 214 4.36 3.77 -18.09
N ILE A 215 5.53 4.29 -18.47
CA ILE A 215 5.81 5.74 -18.50
C ILE A 215 4.90 6.43 -19.53
N ASP A 216 4.76 5.86 -20.71
CA ASP A 216 3.92 6.44 -21.78
C ASP A 216 2.45 6.46 -21.37
N PHE A 217 1.94 5.39 -20.75
CA PHE A 217 0.61 5.35 -20.17
C PHE A 217 0.42 6.43 -19.10
N ALA A 218 1.36 6.54 -18.16
CA ALA A 218 1.30 7.52 -17.09
C ALA A 218 1.23 8.96 -17.63
N LYS A 219 1.99 9.27 -18.68
CA LYS A 219 1.92 10.57 -19.38
C LYS A 219 0.57 10.78 -20.05
N GLN A 220 0.09 9.79 -20.79
CA GLN A 220 -1.15 9.87 -21.54
C GLN A 220 -2.35 10.10 -20.64
N HIS A 221 -2.39 9.46 -19.48
CA HIS A 221 -3.52 9.49 -18.56
C HIS A 221 -3.29 10.37 -17.33
N ASN A 222 -2.16 11.12 -17.28
CA ASN A 222 -1.79 11.95 -16.15
C ASN A 222 -1.87 11.17 -14.82
N THR A 223 -1.14 10.04 -14.74
CA THR A 223 -1.08 9.22 -13.53
C THR A 223 0.32 9.26 -12.90
N GLY A 224 0.41 9.04 -11.59
CA GLY A 224 1.64 8.58 -10.97
C GLY A 224 1.94 7.11 -11.30
N ILE A 225 3.09 6.62 -10.84
CA ILE A 225 3.49 5.21 -10.93
C ILE A 225 3.82 4.73 -9.51
N ALA A 226 3.16 3.65 -9.08
CA ALA A 226 3.48 2.94 -7.85
C ALA A 226 4.10 1.57 -8.22
N PHE A 227 5.35 1.35 -7.84
CA PHE A 227 6.12 0.21 -8.29
C PHE A 227 6.63 -0.68 -7.14
N ASN A 228 6.88 -1.96 -7.47
CA ASN A 228 7.46 -2.91 -6.53
C ASN A 228 8.95 -2.62 -6.30
N PHE A 229 9.33 -2.29 -5.05
CA PHE A 229 10.71 -1.94 -4.69
C PHE A 229 11.70 -3.12 -4.87
N GLY A 230 11.23 -4.35 -4.78
CA GLY A 230 12.06 -5.56 -4.90
C GLY A 230 12.54 -5.88 -6.32
N VAL A 231 12.07 -5.16 -7.33
CA VAL A 231 12.44 -5.36 -8.74
C VAL A 231 13.56 -4.42 -9.14
N ALA A 232 14.78 -4.95 -9.29
CA ALA A 232 15.99 -4.17 -9.54
C ALA A 232 15.96 -3.35 -10.85
N GLU A 233 15.22 -3.82 -11.86
CA GLU A 233 15.04 -3.14 -13.15
C GLU A 233 14.36 -1.78 -13.00
N ASN A 234 13.49 -1.61 -12.00
CA ASN A 234 12.78 -0.37 -11.76
C ASN A 234 13.71 0.81 -11.54
N TYR A 235 14.81 0.58 -10.82
CA TYR A 235 15.77 1.63 -10.49
C TYR A 235 16.47 2.25 -11.72
N LYS A 236 16.51 1.52 -12.84
CA LYS A 236 17.03 2.02 -14.11
C LYS A 236 16.08 2.99 -14.81
N MET A 237 14.80 2.93 -14.46
CA MET A 237 13.73 3.71 -15.08
C MET A 237 13.31 4.95 -14.28
N LEU A 238 13.79 5.09 -13.03
CA LEU A 238 13.37 6.20 -12.15
C LEU A 238 13.70 7.57 -12.76
N ASP A 239 14.88 7.73 -13.35
CA ASP A 239 15.27 9.00 -13.95
C ASP A 239 14.45 9.33 -15.19
N ALA A 240 14.09 8.33 -16.01
CA ALA A 240 13.19 8.51 -17.15
C ALA A 240 11.78 8.95 -16.71
N ALA A 241 11.23 8.30 -15.69
CA ALA A 241 9.91 8.67 -15.15
C ALA A 241 9.93 10.09 -14.52
N LYS A 242 10.99 10.43 -13.77
CA LYS A 242 11.15 11.78 -13.18
C LYS A 242 11.32 12.88 -14.23
N ALA A 243 12.01 12.58 -15.34
CA ALA A 243 12.18 13.52 -16.45
C ALA A 243 10.84 13.93 -17.09
N GLU A 244 9.82 13.06 -16.97
CA GLU A 244 8.45 13.33 -17.41
C GLU A 244 7.55 13.91 -16.30
N ASN A 245 8.13 14.29 -15.16
CA ASN A 245 7.43 14.80 -13.96
C ASN A 245 6.39 13.81 -13.37
N ILE A 246 6.58 12.52 -13.56
CA ILE A 246 5.69 11.50 -13.00
C ILE A 246 5.97 11.32 -11.52
N THR A 247 4.92 11.39 -10.69
CA THR A 247 5.01 11.06 -9.27
C THR A 247 5.33 9.58 -9.08
N LEU A 248 6.30 9.28 -8.22
CA LEU A 248 6.73 7.92 -7.94
C LEU A 248 6.40 7.52 -6.51
N ALA A 249 5.77 6.35 -6.37
CA ALA A 249 5.51 5.65 -5.13
C ALA A 249 6.08 4.24 -5.16
N SER A 250 6.29 3.63 -4.01
CA SER A 250 6.81 2.25 -3.96
C SER A 250 6.16 1.42 -2.86
N TRP A 251 5.95 0.13 -3.12
CA TRP A 251 5.29 -0.86 -2.27
C TRP A 251 5.97 -2.24 -2.35
N THR A 252 5.82 -3.16 -1.38
CA THR A 252 5.51 -2.91 0.01
C THR A 252 6.83 -2.88 0.77
N VAL A 253 7.20 -1.74 1.33
CA VAL A 253 8.54 -1.47 1.86
C VAL A 253 8.53 -1.63 3.37
N ASP A 254 8.95 -2.79 3.85
CA ASP A 254 9.00 -3.12 5.30
C ASP A 254 10.44 -3.09 5.86
N PHE A 255 11.37 -2.55 5.08
CA PHE A 255 12.79 -2.52 5.42
C PHE A 255 13.32 -1.08 5.38
N PRO A 256 13.64 -0.44 6.54
CA PRO A 256 14.05 0.96 6.59
C PRO A 256 15.21 1.35 5.66
N PRO A 257 16.28 0.54 5.49
CA PRO A 257 17.31 0.89 4.52
C PRO A 257 16.84 0.93 3.06
N ALA A 258 15.82 0.15 2.68
CA ALA A 258 15.22 0.24 1.35
C ALA A 258 14.40 1.53 1.23
N MET A 259 13.66 1.91 2.28
CA MET A 259 12.95 3.18 2.33
C MET A 259 13.93 4.36 2.16
N ASP A 260 15.03 4.39 2.92
CA ASP A 260 16.04 5.43 2.81
C ASP A 260 16.62 5.51 1.40
N PHE A 261 16.93 4.36 0.79
CA PHE A 261 17.42 4.30 -0.58
C PHE A 261 16.41 4.86 -1.59
N LEU A 262 15.12 4.53 -1.46
CA LEU A 262 14.04 5.03 -2.30
C LEU A 262 13.90 6.56 -2.17
N VAL A 263 13.89 7.07 -0.94
CA VAL A 263 13.80 8.51 -0.67
C VAL A 263 14.99 9.28 -1.24
N MET A 264 16.23 8.75 -1.09
CA MET A 264 17.43 9.31 -1.71
C MET A 264 17.35 9.35 -3.25
N ASN A 265 16.57 8.45 -3.86
CA ASN A 265 16.30 8.41 -5.30
C ASN A 265 15.03 9.19 -5.70
N GLY A 266 14.45 10.00 -4.79
CA GLY A 266 13.33 10.89 -5.08
C GLY A 266 11.95 10.24 -5.01
N VAL A 267 11.84 9.02 -4.45
CA VAL A 267 10.56 8.34 -4.21
C VAL A 267 10.11 8.69 -2.79
N LYS A 268 9.07 9.51 -2.66
CA LYS A 268 8.61 10.02 -1.35
C LYS A 268 7.42 9.25 -0.77
N TYR A 269 6.63 8.62 -1.61
CA TYR A 269 5.43 7.90 -1.21
C TYR A 269 5.80 6.44 -1.00
N ILE A 270 5.73 5.99 0.24
CA ILE A 270 6.18 4.67 0.66
C ILE A 270 5.03 3.93 1.33
N THR A 271 4.58 2.87 0.70
CA THR A 271 3.55 1.98 1.25
C THR A 271 4.21 0.85 2.04
N THR A 272 3.79 0.64 3.29
CA THR A 272 4.43 -0.28 4.23
C THR A 272 3.43 -0.95 5.16
N ASN A 273 3.73 -2.20 5.58
CA ASN A 273 2.97 -2.87 6.64
C ASN A 273 3.45 -2.47 8.05
N LYS A 274 4.74 -2.13 8.21
CA LYS A 274 5.43 -2.18 9.52
C LYS A 274 6.09 -0.87 9.94
N ILE A 275 6.59 -0.09 8.97
CA ILE A 275 7.27 1.17 9.28
C ILE A 275 6.21 2.20 9.62
N HIS A 276 6.31 2.84 10.79
CA HIS A 276 5.31 3.82 11.22
C HIS A 276 5.98 5.17 11.54
N PRO A 277 5.24 6.29 11.45
CA PRO A 277 5.70 7.64 11.76
C PRO A 277 6.28 7.83 13.16
#